data_01df0b71d44f2983102bd371713ef1ab
#
_entry.id   01df0b71d44f2983102bd371713ef1ab
#
_cell.length_a   1.000
_cell.length_b   1.000
_cell.length_c   1.000
_cell.angle_alpha   90.00
_cell.angle_beta   90.00
_cell.angle_gamma   90.00
#
_symmetry.space_group_name_H-M   'P 1'
#
loop_
_entity.id
_entity.type
_entity.pdbx_description
1 polymer ?
#
loop_
_entity_poly.entity_id
_entity_poly.type
_entity_poly.pdbx_seq_one_letter_code
_entity_poly.pdbx_strand_id
1 'polypeptide(L)'
;MMQSRTHNCNQLRIENVGEKVKLVGWMENVREVGGNLAFVVLRDFYGTTQVVVEDEADLKVIKGINKESTISVEGTVRERASKNSKQATGEIEVVPEKIEVLGRCRYNSLPFEINRSREADETQRLKYRYLDLRNPAVKKNIILRCQVIAALRQAMMAHDFLEITTPILTASSPEGARDYLSLIHN
;
A
#
# COMPACT_ATOMS: atom_id res chain seq x y z
N MET A 1 4.69 -21.85 9.64
CA MET A 1 4.62 -20.78 8.62
C MET A 1 5.56 -19.67 9.05
N MET A 2 6.55 -19.30 8.23
CA MET A 2 7.35 -18.07 8.49
C MET A 2 6.41 -16.88 8.37
N GLN A 3 6.21 -16.15 9.45
CA GLN A 3 5.38 -14.96 9.45
C GLN A 3 6.15 -13.85 8.73
N SER A 4 5.67 -13.37 7.60
CA SER A 4 6.34 -12.35 6.78
C SER A 4 6.46 -11.00 7.51
N ARG A 5 5.57 -10.73 8.47
CA ARG A 5 5.54 -9.54 9.33
C ARG A 5 4.79 -9.86 10.62
N THR A 6 5.06 -9.13 11.70
CA THR A 6 4.33 -9.24 12.97
C THR A 6 3.12 -8.31 13.01
N HIS A 7 3.27 -7.09 12.47
CA HIS A 7 2.24 -6.04 12.48
C HIS A 7 2.13 -5.39 11.09
N ASN A 8 0.98 -4.76 10.81
CA ASN A 8 0.85 -3.85 9.68
C ASN A 8 1.29 -2.42 10.05
N CYS A 9 1.51 -1.58 9.02
CA CYS A 9 2.02 -0.21 9.20
C CYS A 9 1.02 0.78 9.83
N ASN A 10 -0.15 0.34 10.28
CA ASN A 10 -1.13 1.18 10.97
C ASN A 10 -1.55 0.60 12.32
N GLN A 11 -0.93 -0.46 12.77
CA GLN A 11 -1.40 -1.22 13.93
C GLN A 11 -0.74 -0.80 15.24
N LEU A 12 0.51 -0.34 15.18
CA LEU A 12 1.29 0.03 16.35
C LEU A 12 0.75 1.29 17.04
N ARG A 13 0.77 1.27 18.37
CA ARG A 13 0.36 2.37 19.26
C ARG A 13 1.36 2.53 20.38
N ILE A 14 1.09 3.48 21.29
CA ILE A 14 1.96 3.77 22.43
C ILE A 14 2.14 2.57 23.37
N GLU A 15 1.14 1.71 23.47
CA GLU A 15 1.16 0.48 24.27
C GLU A 15 2.18 -0.55 23.77
N ASN A 16 2.60 -0.44 22.50
CA ASN A 16 3.59 -1.34 21.90
C ASN A 16 5.05 -0.87 22.09
N VAL A 17 5.27 0.24 22.82
CA VAL A 17 6.65 0.73 23.07
C VAL A 17 7.46 -0.33 23.80
N GLY A 18 8.66 -0.61 23.27
CA GLY A 18 9.57 -1.67 23.75
C GLY A 18 9.37 -3.02 23.06
N GLU A 19 8.31 -3.21 22.27
CA GLU A 19 8.11 -4.45 21.52
C GLU A 19 9.05 -4.55 20.32
N LYS A 20 9.54 -5.78 20.06
CA LYS A 20 10.24 -6.11 18.81
C LYS A 20 9.23 -6.46 17.74
N VAL A 21 9.31 -5.75 16.62
CA VAL A 21 8.37 -5.87 15.51
C VAL A 21 9.08 -6.10 14.19
N LYS A 22 8.36 -6.75 13.26
CA LYS A 22 8.76 -6.86 11.87
C LYS A 22 7.67 -6.24 11.00
N LEU A 23 8.00 -5.18 10.29
CA LEU A 23 7.14 -4.49 9.33
C LEU A 23 7.62 -4.74 7.91
N VAL A 24 6.68 -4.80 6.97
CA VAL A 24 6.97 -4.92 5.54
C VAL A 24 6.10 -3.93 4.78
N GLY A 25 6.71 -3.14 3.91
CA GLY A 25 5.98 -2.12 3.16
C GLY A 25 6.81 -1.46 2.08
N TRP A 26 6.23 -0.44 1.47
CA TRP A 26 6.90 0.44 0.51
C TRP A 26 7.54 1.62 1.22
N MET A 27 8.74 1.96 0.81
CA MET A 27 9.44 3.16 1.24
C MET A 27 8.82 4.39 0.54
N GLU A 28 7.84 5.02 1.20
CA GLU A 28 7.08 6.13 0.62
C GLU A 28 7.91 7.40 0.55
N ASN A 29 8.60 7.75 1.61
CA ASN A 29 9.42 8.95 1.69
C ASN A 29 10.61 8.75 2.63
N VAL A 30 11.70 9.47 2.33
CA VAL A 30 12.89 9.55 3.18
C VAL A 30 13.20 11.02 3.40
N ARG A 31 13.39 11.41 4.65
CA ARG A 31 13.84 12.75 5.05
C ARG A 31 15.12 12.62 5.85
N GLU A 32 16.22 13.09 5.28
CA GLU A 32 17.49 13.21 5.99
C GLU A 32 17.49 14.47 6.87
N VAL A 33 18.00 14.33 8.08
CA VAL A 33 18.06 15.43 9.09
C VAL A 33 19.47 15.52 9.62
N GLY A 34 20.42 15.92 8.75
CA GLY A 34 21.82 16.14 9.14
C GLY A 34 22.51 14.94 9.80
N GLY A 35 23.83 14.82 9.67
CA GLY A 35 24.58 13.71 10.26
C GLY A 35 24.13 12.34 9.73
N ASN A 36 24.03 11.35 10.63
CA ASN A 36 23.66 9.98 10.30
C ASN A 36 22.19 9.66 10.65
N LEU A 37 21.27 10.64 10.54
CA LEU A 37 19.87 10.46 10.89
C LEU A 37 18.95 10.61 9.66
N ALA A 38 18.09 9.63 9.43
CA ALA A 38 17.02 9.71 8.45
C ALA A 38 15.71 9.19 9.00
N PHE A 39 14.62 9.83 8.61
CA PHE A 39 13.26 9.38 8.85
C PHE A 39 12.69 8.77 7.57
N VAL A 40 12.30 7.51 7.66
CA VAL A 40 11.68 6.76 6.57
C VAL A 40 10.21 6.57 6.89
N VAL A 41 9.35 6.96 5.96
CA VAL A 41 7.91 6.61 6.03
C VAL A 41 7.73 5.29 5.33
N LEU A 42 7.46 4.24 6.10
CA LEU A 42 7.09 2.92 5.61
C LEU A 42 5.58 2.84 5.48
N ARG A 43 5.09 2.46 4.29
CA ARG A 43 3.67 2.34 3.99
C ARG A 43 3.32 0.95 3.53
N ASP A 44 2.17 0.44 3.99
CA ASP A 44 1.54 -0.76 3.47
C ASP A 44 0.08 -0.48 3.03
N PHE A 45 -0.70 -1.54 2.86
CA PHE A 45 -2.13 -1.42 2.53
C PHE A 45 -2.92 -0.71 3.65
N TYR A 46 -2.53 -0.87 4.91
CA TYR A 46 -3.29 -0.42 6.08
C TYR A 46 -2.96 1.01 6.52
N GLY A 47 -1.73 1.48 6.25
CA GLY A 47 -1.31 2.83 6.60
C GLY A 47 0.19 3.02 6.58
N THR A 48 0.67 3.90 7.45
CA THR A 48 2.08 4.30 7.52
C THR A 48 2.65 4.20 8.92
N THR A 49 3.93 3.89 9.02
CA THR A 49 4.72 3.96 10.26
C THR A 49 6.04 4.67 9.98
N GLN A 50 6.50 5.51 10.89
CA GLN A 50 7.83 6.12 10.81
C GLN A 50 8.89 5.13 11.30
N VAL A 51 9.97 5.01 10.53
CA VAL A 51 11.20 4.29 10.91
C VAL A 51 12.30 5.33 11.02
N VAL A 52 13.08 5.26 12.11
CA VAL A 52 14.18 6.18 12.39
C VAL A 52 15.49 5.43 12.19
N VAL A 53 16.22 5.79 11.16
CA VAL A 53 17.49 5.15 10.78
C VAL A 53 18.63 6.02 11.31
N GLU A 54 19.40 5.47 12.24
CA GLU A 54 20.53 6.13 12.91
C GLU A 54 21.87 5.44 12.57
N ASP A 55 21.83 4.21 12.05
CA ASP A 55 23.01 3.44 11.66
C ASP A 55 23.48 3.78 10.23
N GLU A 56 24.80 3.91 10.06
CA GLU A 56 25.40 4.29 8.76
C GLU A 56 25.20 3.22 7.68
N ALA A 57 25.23 1.94 8.06
CA ALA A 57 25.05 0.83 7.12
C ALA A 57 23.60 0.83 6.57
N ASP A 58 22.61 0.98 7.47
CA ASP A 58 21.20 1.07 7.09
C ASP A 58 20.90 2.33 6.27
N LEU A 59 21.54 3.46 6.60
CA LEU A 59 21.45 4.69 5.80
C LEU A 59 21.96 4.48 4.37
N LYS A 60 23.09 3.77 4.18
CA LYS A 60 23.57 3.42 2.83
C LYS A 60 22.58 2.57 2.06
N VAL A 61 21.94 1.61 2.73
CA VAL A 61 20.88 0.78 2.11
C VAL A 61 19.72 1.65 1.65
N ILE A 62 19.20 2.53 2.51
CA ILE A 62 18.05 3.40 2.21
C ILE A 62 18.39 4.41 1.10
N LYS A 63 19.60 5.02 1.13
CA LYS A 63 20.05 5.94 0.09
C LYS A 63 20.30 5.26 -1.26
N GLY A 64 20.61 3.97 -1.25
CA GLY A 64 20.88 3.16 -2.44
C GLY A 64 19.64 2.63 -3.15
N ILE A 65 18.44 2.97 -2.70
CA ILE A 65 17.18 2.52 -3.28
C ILE A 65 16.21 3.67 -3.55
N ASN A 66 15.35 3.48 -4.53
CA ASN A 66 14.36 4.49 -4.92
C ASN A 66 13.10 4.43 -4.05
N LYS A 67 12.34 5.53 -3.99
CA LYS A 67 10.99 5.56 -3.43
C LYS A 67 10.15 4.41 -4.02
N GLU A 68 9.20 3.90 -3.23
CA GLU A 68 8.36 2.76 -3.56
C GLU A 68 9.10 1.41 -3.68
N SER A 69 10.38 1.34 -3.31
CA SER A 69 11.03 0.06 -3.04
C SER A 69 10.36 -0.65 -1.87
N THR A 70 10.25 -1.97 -1.94
CA THR A 70 9.69 -2.79 -0.85
C THR A 70 10.80 -3.18 0.09
N ILE A 71 10.64 -2.86 1.36
CA ILE A 71 11.60 -3.19 2.42
C ILE A 71 10.93 -3.93 3.57
N SER A 72 11.72 -4.75 4.25
CA SER A 72 11.39 -5.33 5.56
C SER A 72 12.23 -4.62 6.61
N VAL A 73 11.60 -4.25 7.71
CA VAL A 73 12.23 -3.59 8.86
C VAL A 73 11.95 -4.42 10.10
N GLU A 74 13.00 -4.96 10.72
CA GLU A 74 12.95 -5.58 12.04
C GLU A 74 13.56 -4.62 13.04
N GLY A 75 12.87 -4.32 14.13
CA GLY A 75 13.34 -3.34 15.09
C GLY A 75 12.43 -3.20 16.29
N THR A 76 12.75 -2.24 17.15
CA THR A 76 12.04 -1.98 18.41
C THR A 76 11.18 -0.73 18.29
N VAL A 77 9.95 -0.79 18.80
CA VAL A 77 9.04 0.35 18.86
C VAL A 77 9.51 1.32 19.94
N ARG A 78 9.60 2.61 19.60
CA ARG A 78 9.98 3.71 20.49
C ARG A 78 8.91 4.81 20.43
N GLU A 79 8.72 5.53 21.53
CA GLU A 79 7.92 6.74 21.55
C GLU A 79 8.61 7.86 20.76
N ARG A 80 7.84 8.60 19.95
CA ARG A 80 8.38 9.72 19.15
C ARG A 80 8.66 10.92 20.02
N ALA A 81 9.81 11.54 19.82
CA ALA A 81 10.15 12.82 20.43
C ALA A 81 9.21 13.95 19.95
N SER A 82 8.77 13.91 18.69
CA SER A 82 7.81 14.87 18.14
C SER A 82 6.57 14.13 17.63
N LYS A 83 5.50 14.17 18.40
CA LYS A 83 4.24 13.48 18.10
C LYS A 83 3.50 14.14 16.92
N ASN A 84 2.87 13.33 16.09
CA ASN A 84 2.06 13.78 14.95
C ASN A 84 0.62 13.29 15.07
N SER A 85 -0.26 14.13 15.58
CA SER A 85 -1.68 13.80 15.78
C SER A 85 -2.47 13.52 14.49
N LYS A 86 -1.91 13.83 13.32
CA LYS A 86 -2.55 13.57 12.02
C LYS A 86 -2.39 12.12 11.53
N GLN A 87 -1.55 11.34 12.21
CA GLN A 87 -1.30 9.93 11.87
C GLN A 87 -1.68 9.04 13.05
N ALA A 88 -2.32 7.92 12.79
CA ALA A 88 -2.73 6.98 13.84
C ALA A 88 -1.52 6.36 14.58
N THR A 89 -0.38 6.24 13.91
CA THR A 89 0.91 5.79 14.47
C THR A 89 1.82 6.96 14.83
N GLY A 90 1.28 8.17 14.95
CA GLY A 90 2.06 9.40 15.09
C GLY A 90 2.71 9.61 16.44
N GLU A 91 2.42 8.76 17.43
CA GLU A 91 3.04 8.78 18.77
C GLU A 91 4.26 7.86 18.87
N ILE A 92 4.42 6.95 17.91
CA ILE A 92 5.50 5.95 17.91
C ILE A 92 6.35 6.00 16.64
N GLU A 93 7.53 5.44 16.75
CA GLU A 93 8.44 5.18 15.64
C GLU A 93 9.14 3.84 15.86
N VAL A 94 9.67 3.26 14.80
CA VAL A 94 10.44 2.02 14.87
C VAL A 94 11.91 2.33 14.66
N VAL A 95 12.75 1.90 15.60
CA VAL A 95 14.21 1.94 15.47
C VAL A 95 14.65 0.59 14.90
N PRO A 96 15.20 0.55 13.68
CA PRO A 96 15.57 -0.69 13.03
C PRO A 96 16.79 -1.34 13.70
N GLU A 97 16.76 -2.66 13.81
CA GLU A 97 17.92 -3.51 14.11
C GLU A 97 18.41 -4.16 12.79
N LYS A 98 17.50 -4.30 11.81
CA LYS A 98 17.80 -4.84 10.48
C LYS A 98 16.85 -4.29 9.44
N ILE A 99 17.42 -3.84 8.32
CA ILE A 99 16.67 -3.46 7.11
C ILE A 99 17.06 -4.39 5.97
N GLU A 100 16.06 -4.96 5.31
CA GLU A 100 16.24 -5.85 4.16
C GLU A 100 15.45 -5.32 2.97
N VAL A 101 16.10 -5.22 1.80
CA VAL A 101 15.45 -4.80 0.56
C VAL A 101 14.85 -6.03 -0.13
N LEU A 102 13.53 -6.14 -0.12
CA LEU A 102 12.79 -7.25 -0.75
C LEU A 102 12.56 -7.02 -2.23
N GLY A 103 12.44 -5.77 -2.66
CA GLY A 103 12.23 -5.43 -4.06
C GLY A 103 12.59 -3.98 -4.35
N ARG A 104 13.50 -3.76 -5.31
CA ARG A 104 13.94 -2.43 -5.71
C ARG A 104 12.98 -1.82 -6.73
N CYS A 105 12.55 -0.59 -6.50
CA CYS A 105 11.93 0.22 -7.54
C CYS A 105 12.98 0.61 -8.58
N ARG A 106 12.71 0.34 -9.86
CA ARG A 106 13.69 0.56 -10.95
C ARG A 106 13.84 2.02 -11.34
N TYR A 107 12.83 2.84 -11.05
CA TYR A 107 12.75 4.22 -11.54
C TYR A 107 13.01 5.21 -10.42
N ASN A 108 13.86 6.21 -10.69
CA ASN A 108 14.18 7.28 -9.74
C ASN A 108 13.02 8.26 -9.57
N SER A 109 12.14 8.38 -10.56
CA SER A 109 10.95 9.21 -10.50
C SER A 109 9.71 8.39 -10.83
N LEU A 110 8.64 8.62 -10.08
CA LEU A 110 7.34 8.04 -10.36
C LEU A 110 6.64 8.85 -11.46
N PRO A 111 5.74 8.22 -12.25
CA PRO A 111 4.97 8.95 -13.28
C PRO A 111 4.06 10.02 -12.69
N PHE A 112 3.71 9.91 -11.41
CA PHE A 112 2.98 10.90 -10.60
C PHE A 112 3.20 10.64 -9.11
N GLU A 113 3.01 11.67 -8.29
CA GLU A 113 3.01 11.52 -6.82
C GLU A 113 1.77 10.74 -6.38
N ILE A 114 1.97 9.63 -5.64
CA ILE A 114 0.89 8.69 -5.27
C ILE A 114 -0.24 9.38 -4.51
N ASN A 115 0.09 10.20 -3.51
CA ASN A 115 -0.91 10.90 -2.70
C ASN A 115 -1.68 11.99 -3.47
N ARG A 116 -1.15 12.40 -4.63
CA ARG A 116 -1.75 13.37 -5.55
C ARG A 116 -2.14 12.76 -6.89
N SER A 117 -2.23 11.44 -6.99
CA SER A 117 -2.51 10.74 -8.25
C SER A 117 -3.79 11.23 -8.94
N ARG A 118 -4.78 11.71 -8.18
CA ARG A 118 -6.04 12.24 -8.72
C ARG A 118 -5.87 13.54 -9.53
N GLU A 119 -4.75 14.24 -9.37
CA GLU A 119 -4.40 15.44 -10.12
C GLU A 119 -3.66 15.11 -11.43
N ALA A 120 -3.19 13.87 -11.57
CA ALA A 120 -2.52 13.41 -12.77
C ALA A 120 -3.52 13.09 -13.89
N ASP A 121 -3.02 13.13 -15.13
CA ASP A 121 -3.78 12.77 -16.32
C ASP A 121 -4.34 11.35 -16.23
N GLU A 122 -5.57 11.16 -16.70
CA GLU A 122 -6.28 9.88 -16.60
C GLU A 122 -5.55 8.76 -17.35
N THR A 123 -4.99 9.04 -18.51
CA THR A 123 -4.21 8.06 -19.30
C THR A 123 -3.01 7.55 -18.50
N GLN A 124 -2.32 8.44 -17.80
CA GLN A 124 -1.20 8.07 -16.94
C GLN A 124 -1.67 7.23 -15.73
N ARG A 125 -2.77 7.60 -15.12
CA ARG A 125 -3.36 6.86 -14.01
C ARG A 125 -3.81 5.47 -14.40
N LEU A 126 -4.41 5.32 -15.57
CA LEU A 126 -4.84 4.02 -16.11
C LEU A 126 -3.63 3.15 -16.48
N LYS A 127 -2.62 3.73 -17.12
CA LYS A 127 -1.37 3.03 -17.47
C LYS A 127 -0.63 2.51 -16.24
N TYR A 128 -0.59 3.29 -15.16
CA TYR A 128 0.09 2.94 -13.91
C TYR A 128 -0.92 2.70 -12.78
N ARG A 129 -2.00 1.98 -13.08
CA ARG A 129 -3.13 1.76 -12.18
C ARG A 129 -2.71 1.21 -10.82
N TYR A 130 -1.72 0.34 -10.76
CA TYR A 130 -1.18 -0.21 -9.53
C TYR A 130 -0.57 0.85 -8.58
N LEU A 131 -0.06 1.97 -9.10
CA LEU A 131 0.38 3.11 -8.30
C LEU A 131 -0.81 3.97 -7.86
N ASP A 132 -1.73 4.26 -8.76
CA ASP A 132 -2.94 5.04 -8.48
C ASP A 132 -3.79 4.39 -7.36
N LEU A 133 -3.87 3.05 -7.34
CA LEU A 133 -4.56 2.30 -6.29
C LEU A 133 -3.87 2.36 -4.90
N ARG A 134 -2.63 2.83 -4.82
CA ARG A 134 -1.96 3.10 -3.54
C ARG A 134 -2.43 4.40 -2.90
N ASN A 135 -3.03 5.32 -3.67
CA ASN A 135 -3.62 6.55 -3.13
C ASN A 135 -4.79 6.20 -2.20
N PRO A 136 -4.80 6.67 -0.93
CA PRO A 136 -5.85 6.31 0.03
C PRO A 136 -7.25 6.66 -0.43
N ALA A 137 -7.45 7.80 -1.10
CA ALA A 137 -8.75 8.24 -1.59
C ALA A 137 -9.27 7.36 -2.74
N VAL A 138 -8.39 6.91 -3.65
CA VAL A 138 -8.75 6.00 -4.74
C VAL A 138 -9.02 4.60 -4.17
N LYS A 139 -8.15 4.11 -3.31
CA LYS A 139 -8.28 2.82 -2.63
C LYS A 139 -9.59 2.69 -1.86
N LYS A 140 -9.99 3.74 -1.12
CA LYS A 140 -11.24 3.76 -0.36
C LYS A 140 -12.46 3.42 -1.22
N ASN A 141 -12.53 3.95 -2.44
CA ASN A 141 -13.65 3.68 -3.35
C ASN A 141 -13.69 2.21 -3.80
N ILE A 142 -12.51 1.61 -4.04
CA ILE A 142 -12.43 0.19 -4.42
C ILE A 142 -12.83 -0.70 -3.24
N ILE A 143 -12.37 -0.38 -2.03
CA ILE A 143 -12.76 -1.13 -0.82
C ILE A 143 -14.28 -1.04 -0.61
N LEU A 144 -14.86 0.17 -0.70
CA LEU A 144 -16.30 0.37 -0.57
C LEU A 144 -17.07 -0.47 -1.60
N ARG A 145 -16.63 -0.44 -2.87
CA ARG A 145 -17.24 -1.27 -3.93
C ARG A 145 -17.22 -2.77 -3.57
N CYS A 146 -16.07 -3.27 -3.10
CA CYS A 146 -15.95 -4.67 -2.68
C CYS A 146 -16.91 -5.00 -1.52
N GLN A 147 -17.03 -4.10 -0.54
CA GLN A 147 -17.94 -4.28 0.59
C GLN A 147 -19.42 -4.30 0.14
N VAL A 148 -19.81 -3.38 -0.75
CA VAL A 148 -21.16 -3.34 -1.30
C VAL A 148 -21.49 -4.63 -2.07
N ILE A 149 -20.59 -5.10 -2.93
CA ILE A 149 -20.78 -6.36 -3.67
C ILE A 149 -20.91 -7.54 -2.69
N ALA A 150 -20.05 -7.61 -1.68
CA ALA A 150 -20.12 -8.67 -0.67
C ALA A 150 -21.46 -8.64 0.11
N ALA A 151 -21.91 -7.44 0.52
CA ALA A 151 -23.19 -7.28 1.22
C ALA A 151 -24.38 -7.68 0.35
N LEU A 152 -24.39 -7.33 -0.95
CA LEU A 152 -25.42 -7.75 -1.89
C LEU A 152 -25.47 -9.27 -2.04
N ARG A 153 -24.31 -9.92 -2.21
CA ARG A 153 -24.23 -11.38 -2.27
C ARG A 153 -24.77 -12.03 -1.01
N GLN A 154 -24.36 -11.54 0.16
CA GLN A 154 -24.85 -12.06 1.43
C GLN A 154 -26.37 -11.90 1.58
N ALA A 155 -26.92 -10.74 1.20
CA ALA A 155 -28.35 -10.49 1.24
C ALA A 155 -29.13 -11.45 0.32
N MET A 156 -28.63 -11.67 -0.90
CA MET A 156 -29.28 -12.60 -1.84
C MET A 156 -29.22 -14.04 -1.31
N MET A 157 -28.07 -14.47 -0.81
CA MET A 157 -27.92 -15.82 -0.20
C MET A 157 -28.83 -16.01 1.02
N ALA A 158 -29.05 -14.98 1.83
CA ALA A 158 -29.97 -15.02 2.96
C ALA A 158 -31.45 -15.20 2.56
N HIS A 159 -31.78 -14.97 1.28
CA HIS A 159 -33.09 -15.20 0.68
C HIS A 159 -33.12 -16.43 -0.23
N ASP A 160 -32.22 -17.38 -0.01
CA ASP A 160 -32.12 -18.66 -0.74
C ASP A 160 -31.80 -18.53 -2.24
N PHE A 161 -31.21 -17.40 -2.67
CA PHE A 161 -30.70 -17.26 -4.04
C PHE A 161 -29.31 -17.90 -4.16
N LEU A 162 -29.04 -18.50 -5.31
CA LEU A 162 -27.75 -19.07 -5.67
C LEU A 162 -27.04 -18.15 -6.68
N GLU A 163 -25.75 -17.87 -6.43
CA GLU A 163 -24.91 -17.19 -7.41
C GLU A 163 -24.43 -18.20 -8.46
N ILE A 164 -24.83 -17.98 -9.71
CA ILE A 164 -24.43 -18.82 -10.84
C ILE A 164 -23.50 -18.01 -11.75
N THR A 165 -22.31 -18.54 -12.00
CA THR A 165 -21.37 -17.94 -12.96
C THR A 165 -21.78 -18.37 -14.36
N THR A 166 -22.21 -17.39 -15.17
CA THR A 166 -22.51 -17.60 -16.60
C THR A 166 -21.27 -17.33 -17.46
N PRO A 167 -21.17 -17.92 -18.68
CA PRO A 167 -20.11 -17.60 -19.62
C PRO A 167 -20.12 -16.12 -19.99
N ILE A 168 -18.92 -15.50 -20.02
CA ILE A 168 -18.75 -14.10 -20.45
C ILE A 168 -18.86 -13.99 -21.98
N LEU A 169 -18.31 -14.99 -22.68
CA LEU A 169 -18.37 -15.08 -24.14
C LEU A 169 -19.63 -15.81 -24.56
N THR A 170 -20.49 -15.14 -25.30
CA THR A 170 -21.72 -15.68 -25.84
C THR A 170 -21.93 -15.16 -27.26
N ALA A 171 -22.77 -15.84 -28.05
CA ALA A 171 -23.23 -15.31 -29.32
C ALA A 171 -24.10 -14.07 -29.10
N SER A 172 -24.09 -13.14 -30.06
CA SER A 172 -24.93 -11.95 -29.99
C SER A 172 -26.40 -12.33 -29.91
N SER A 173 -27.15 -11.61 -29.07
CA SER A 173 -28.59 -11.78 -28.92
C SER A 173 -29.35 -10.77 -29.83
N PRO A 174 -30.36 -11.18 -30.58
CA PRO A 174 -31.15 -10.24 -31.40
C PRO A 174 -31.99 -9.24 -30.59
N GLU A 175 -32.11 -9.46 -29.26
CA GLU A 175 -32.97 -8.66 -28.37
C GLU A 175 -32.16 -7.71 -27.47
N GLY A 176 -30.93 -7.42 -27.79
CA GLY A 176 -30.02 -6.75 -26.88
C GLY A 176 -29.73 -5.28 -27.17
N ALA A 177 -29.37 -4.54 -26.14
CA ALA A 177 -28.56 -3.34 -26.23
C ALA A 177 -27.23 -3.64 -26.95
N ARG A 178 -26.55 -2.62 -27.46
CA ARG A 178 -25.32 -2.74 -28.26
C ARG A 178 -24.35 -3.82 -27.72
N ASP A 179 -24.13 -4.84 -28.54
CA ASP A 179 -23.09 -5.83 -28.29
C ASP A 179 -21.72 -5.26 -28.67
N TYR A 180 -20.74 -5.42 -27.77
CA TYR A 180 -19.34 -5.11 -28.10
C TYR A 180 -18.70 -6.34 -28.75
N LEU A 181 -18.57 -6.31 -30.06
CA LEU A 181 -17.88 -7.35 -30.82
C LEU A 181 -16.38 -7.01 -30.87
N SER A 182 -15.54 -7.89 -30.35
CA SER A 182 -14.10 -7.84 -30.60
C SER A 182 -13.82 -8.50 -31.94
N LEU A 183 -13.49 -7.71 -32.95
CA LEU A 183 -12.99 -8.24 -34.23
C LEU A 183 -11.53 -8.59 -34.04
N ILE A 184 -11.24 -9.87 -33.92
CA ILE A 184 -9.87 -10.38 -34.05
C ILE A 184 -9.57 -10.40 -35.54
N HIS A 185 -8.73 -9.50 -35.99
CA HIS A 185 -8.17 -9.56 -37.34
C HIS A 185 -7.06 -10.60 -37.35
N ASN A 186 -7.22 -11.61 -38.19
CA ASN A 186 -6.18 -12.56 -38.57
C ASN A 186 -5.10 -11.86 -39.40
#